data_415489b96cde435f5fcbbab8003e156d
#
_entry.id   415489b96cde435f5fcbbab8003e156d
#
_cell.length_a   1.000
_cell.length_b   1.000
_cell.length_c   1.000
_cell.angle_alpha   90.00
_cell.angle_beta   90.00
_cell.angle_gamma   90.00
#
_symmetry.space_group_name_H-M   'P 1'
#
loop_
_entity.id
_entity.type
_entity.pdbx_description
1 polymer ?
#
loop_
_entity_poly.entity_id
_entity_poly.type
_entity_poly.pdbx_seq_one_letter_code
_entity_poly.pdbx_strand_id
1 'polypeptide(L)'
;MVKVLVVEDEASIREMIALNLRLAGMEAVEADSAEAALPLLEQRPGCDAAILDVMLPGMNGFSLCETIRRTDQKIGIIILSAKGQEQDKIRGLSIGADDYMTKPF
;
A
#
# COMPACT_ATOMS: atom_id res chain seq x y z
N MET A 1 -2.74 11.75 14.57
CA MET A 1 -3.12 11.75 13.13
C MET A 1 -2.75 10.42 12.52
N VAL A 2 -3.66 9.79 11.81
CA VAL A 2 -3.40 8.53 11.11
C VAL A 2 -2.48 8.81 9.93
N LYS A 3 -1.42 8.02 9.79
CA LYS A 3 -0.40 8.14 8.76
C LYS A 3 -0.49 6.93 7.82
N VAL A 4 -0.70 7.19 6.54
CA VAL A 4 -0.90 6.15 5.53
C VAL A 4 0.18 6.24 4.45
N LEU A 5 0.85 5.13 4.18
CA LEU A 5 1.80 5.01 3.09
C LEU A 5 1.04 4.57 1.83
N VAL A 6 1.25 5.28 0.73
CA VAL A 6 0.64 4.95 -0.57
C VAL A 6 1.75 4.56 -1.54
N VAL A 7 1.75 3.31 -1.98
CA VAL A 7 2.76 2.79 -2.91
C VAL A 7 2.07 2.46 -4.24
N GLU A 8 2.29 3.32 -5.23
CA GLU A 8 1.65 3.26 -6.54
C GLU A 8 2.57 3.93 -7.55
N ASP A 9 2.88 3.25 -8.65
CA ASP A 9 3.80 3.79 -9.66
C ASP A 9 3.16 4.83 -10.59
N GLU A 10 1.84 4.77 -10.80
CA GLU A 10 1.14 5.80 -11.58
C GLU A 10 0.91 7.04 -10.74
N ALA A 11 1.59 8.14 -11.12
CA ALA A 11 1.54 9.39 -10.34
C ALA A 11 0.12 9.92 -10.18
N SER A 12 -0.71 9.86 -11.22
CA SER A 12 -2.08 10.38 -11.15
C SER A 12 -2.93 9.62 -10.14
N ILE A 13 -2.80 8.30 -10.09
CA ILE A 13 -3.54 7.46 -9.13
C ILE A 13 -3.00 7.69 -7.72
N ARG A 14 -1.68 7.69 -7.57
CA ARG A 14 -1.02 7.91 -6.28
C ARG A 14 -1.43 9.26 -5.68
N GLU A 15 -1.39 10.32 -6.48
CA GLU A 15 -1.75 11.66 -6.04
C GLU A 15 -3.22 11.78 -5.68
N MET A 16 -4.10 11.12 -6.45
CA MET A 16 -5.53 11.10 -6.15
C MET A 16 -5.80 10.43 -4.80
N ILE A 17 -5.19 9.29 -4.55
CA ILE A 17 -5.35 8.58 -3.27
C ILE A 17 -4.83 9.45 -2.13
N ALA A 18 -3.64 10.02 -2.29
CA ALA A 18 -3.04 10.88 -1.26
C ALA A 18 -3.91 12.09 -0.97
N LEU A 19 -4.45 12.73 -2.00
CA LEU A 19 -5.34 13.89 -1.83
C LEU A 19 -6.57 13.51 -1.01
N ASN A 20 -7.21 12.40 -1.34
CA ASN A 20 -8.41 11.96 -0.62
C ASN A 20 -8.11 11.63 0.84
N LEU A 21 -6.96 11.02 1.12
CA LEU A 21 -6.54 10.76 2.50
C LEU A 21 -6.35 12.07 3.27
N ARG A 22 -5.70 13.05 2.66
CA ARG A 22 -5.46 14.35 3.29
C ARG A 22 -6.75 15.10 3.54
N LEU A 23 -7.70 15.02 2.61
CA LEU A 23 -9.02 15.63 2.79
C LEU A 23 -9.80 14.96 3.93
N ALA A 24 -9.52 13.70 4.21
CA ALA A 24 -10.12 12.98 5.34
C ALA A 24 -9.39 13.23 6.66
N GLY A 25 -8.38 14.09 6.67
CA GLY A 25 -7.65 14.43 7.90
C GLY A 25 -6.49 13.50 8.22
N MET A 26 -6.06 12.67 7.27
CA MET A 26 -4.93 11.76 7.47
C MET A 26 -3.67 12.33 6.84
N GLU A 27 -2.52 11.88 7.32
CA GLU A 27 -1.24 12.17 6.67
C GLU A 27 -0.99 11.10 5.61
N ALA A 28 -0.64 11.51 4.40
CA ALA A 28 -0.32 10.59 3.32
C ALA A 28 1.17 10.71 2.97
N VAL A 29 1.85 9.57 2.92
CA VAL A 29 3.24 9.46 2.50
C VAL A 29 3.25 8.69 1.19
N GLU A 30 3.89 9.22 0.15
CA GLU A 30 3.83 8.65 -1.19
C GLU A 30 5.15 7.97 -1.57
N ALA A 31 5.04 6.82 -2.22
CA ALA A 31 6.18 6.12 -2.81
C ALA A 31 5.77 5.59 -4.17
N ASP A 32 6.67 5.65 -5.16
CA ASP A 32 6.41 5.20 -6.51
C ASP A 32 6.86 3.75 -6.76
N SER A 33 7.50 3.13 -5.77
CA SER A 33 7.99 1.76 -5.87
C SER A 33 8.10 1.14 -4.47
N ALA A 34 8.22 -0.19 -4.43
CA ALA A 34 8.46 -0.89 -3.17
C ALA A 34 9.81 -0.48 -2.57
N GLU A 35 10.81 -0.33 -3.42
CA GLU A 35 12.16 0.07 -2.99
C GLU A 35 12.15 1.44 -2.33
N ALA A 36 11.38 2.38 -2.89
CA ALA A 36 11.25 3.71 -2.29
C ALA A 36 10.44 3.68 -0.99
N ALA A 37 9.53 2.72 -0.85
CA ALA A 37 8.70 2.59 0.34
C ALA A 37 9.46 2.07 1.55
N LEU A 38 10.44 1.19 1.35
CA LEU A 38 11.15 0.54 2.46
C LEU A 38 11.77 1.50 3.46
N PRO A 39 12.54 2.53 3.05
CA PRO A 39 13.08 3.48 4.01
C PRO A 39 11.99 4.32 4.69
N LEU A 40 10.88 4.57 4.03
CA LEU A 40 9.76 5.32 4.63
C LEU A 40 9.09 4.52 5.75
N LEU A 41 9.06 3.19 5.62
CA LEU A 41 8.51 2.31 6.66
C LEU A 41 9.38 2.26 7.92
N GLU A 42 10.66 2.57 7.77
CA GLU A 42 11.59 2.58 8.90
C GLU A 42 11.57 3.88 9.70
N GLN A 43 10.95 4.93 9.18
CA GLN A 43 10.87 6.22 9.86
C GLN A 43 9.99 6.14 11.10
N ARG A 44 10.26 7.01 12.06
CA ARG A 44 9.47 7.12 13.28
C ARG A 44 8.97 8.56 13.45
N PRO A 45 7.69 8.75 13.83
CA PRO A 45 6.68 7.71 14.01
C PRO A 45 6.36 6.99 12.71
N GLY A 46 6.05 5.69 12.81
CA GLY A 46 5.77 4.85 11.65
C GLY A 46 4.40 5.07 11.06
N CYS A 47 4.12 4.37 9.95
CA CYS A 47 2.80 4.42 9.31
C CYS A 47 1.82 3.51 10.05
N ASP A 48 0.56 3.94 10.08
CA ASP A 48 -0.54 3.17 10.68
C ASP A 48 -1.13 2.20 9.67
N ALA A 49 -1.04 2.54 8.39
CA ALA A 49 -1.56 1.71 7.31
C ALA A 49 -0.73 1.90 6.04
N ALA A 50 -0.83 0.94 5.13
CA ALA A 50 -0.19 1.02 3.83
C ALA A 50 -1.16 0.56 2.75
N ILE A 51 -1.21 1.30 1.65
CA ILE A 51 -1.98 0.95 0.46
C ILE A 51 -0.96 0.59 -0.61
N LEU A 52 -0.98 -0.66 -1.08
CA LEU A 52 0.05 -1.22 -1.95
C LEU A 52 -0.56 -1.67 -3.28
N ASP A 53 -0.05 -1.14 -4.39
CA ASP A 53 -0.40 -1.67 -5.70
C ASP A 53 0.31 -3.00 -5.91
N VAL A 54 -0.40 -4.00 -6.45
CA VAL A 54 0.19 -5.29 -6.81
C VAL A 54 1.19 -5.13 -7.96
N MET A 55 0.83 -4.31 -8.96
CA MET A 55 1.61 -4.17 -10.19
C MET A 55 2.64 -3.07 -10.07
N LEU A 56 3.66 -3.31 -9.24
CA LEU A 56 4.77 -2.37 -9.09
C LEU A 56 5.98 -2.85 -9.90
N PRO A 57 6.79 -1.94 -10.45
CA PRO A 57 8.04 -2.32 -11.09
C PRO A 57 9.02 -2.85 -10.04
N GLY A 58 9.85 -3.83 -10.44
CA GLY A 58 10.79 -4.46 -9.52
C GLY A 58 10.07 -5.33 -8.50
N MET A 59 10.22 -5.05 -7.23
CA MET A 59 9.51 -5.77 -6.17
C MET A 59 8.00 -5.45 -6.25
N ASN A 60 7.16 -6.47 -6.41
CA ASN A 60 5.72 -6.26 -6.51
C ASN A 60 5.07 -6.05 -5.14
N GLY A 61 3.78 -5.68 -5.14
CA GLY A 61 3.06 -5.37 -3.92
C GLY A 61 2.92 -6.55 -2.96
N PHE A 62 2.83 -7.76 -3.48
CA PHE A 62 2.77 -8.96 -2.62
C PHE A 62 4.07 -9.15 -1.85
N SER A 63 5.20 -9.03 -2.53
CA SER A 63 6.52 -9.15 -1.89
C SER A 63 6.72 -8.06 -0.85
N LEU A 64 6.27 -6.85 -1.15
CA LEU A 64 6.33 -5.74 -0.20
C LEU A 64 5.46 -6.04 1.03
N CYS A 65 4.25 -6.57 0.84
CA CYS A 65 3.37 -6.95 1.93
C CYS A 65 4.03 -7.98 2.85
N GLU A 66 4.64 -9.01 2.26
CA GLU A 66 5.37 -10.03 3.04
C GLU A 66 6.50 -9.40 3.84
N THR A 67 7.26 -8.52 3.21
CA THR A 67 8.38 -7.82 3.85
C THR A 67 7.90 -6.99 5.05
N ILE A 68 6.82 -6.26 4.88
CA ILE A 68 6.24 -5.44 5.96
C ILE A 68 5.81 -6.35 7.12
N ARG A 69 5.13 -7.45 6.83
CA ARG A 69 4.61 -8.35 7.86
C ARG A 69 5.69 -9.06 8.66
N ARG A 70 6.89 -9.20 8.12
CA ARG A 70 8.01 -9.77 8.88
C ARG A 70 8.42 -8.91 10.05
N THR A 71 8.25 -7.59 9.94
CA THR A 71 8.70 -6.64 10.96
C THR A 71 7.57 -5.93 11.68
N ASP A 72 6.38 -5.88 11.10
CA ASP A 72 5.24 -5.18 11.68
C ASP A 72 3.95 -5.94 11.38
N GLN A 73 3.37 -6.55 12.41
CA GLN A 73 2.13 -7.30 12.28
C GLN A 73 0.89 -6.46 12.61
N LYS A 74 1.08 -5.22 13.02
CA LYS A 74 -0.02 -4.33 13.44
C LYS A 74 -0.46 -3.35 12.38
N ILE A 75 0.43 -2.98 11.46
CA ILE A 75 0.09 -2.02 10.40
C ILE A 75 -1.04 -2.58 9.53
N GLY A 76 -2.03 -1.74 9.22
CA GLY A 76 -3.09 -2.13 8.28
C GLY A 76 -2.54 -2.16 6.85
N ILE A 77 -2.89 -3.18 6.07
CA ILE A 77 -2.44 -3.29 4.67
C ILE A 77 -3.64 -3.52 3.76
N ILE A 78 -3.76 -2.66 2.75
CA ILE A 78 -4.76 -2.78 1.69
C ILE A 78 -4.02 -2.97 0.36
N ILE A 79 -4.39 -4.00 -0.38
CA ILE A 79 -3.84 -4.30 -1.69
C ILE A 79 -4.73 -3.67 -2.76
N LEU A 80 -4.12 -3.01 -3.75
CA LEU A 80 -4.83 -2.53 -4.94
C LEU A 80 -4.58 -3.50 -6.09
N SER A 81 -5.64 -4.01 -6.70
CA SER A 81 -5.52 -4.95 -7.81
C SER A 81 -6.34 -4.48 -9.01
N ALA A 82 -6.01 -5.01 -10.20
CA ALA A 82 -6.76 -4.71 -11.41
C ALA A 82 -8.10 -5.45 -11.39
N LYS A 83 -9.11 -4.83 -12.04
CA LYS A 83 -10.41 -5.46 -12.20
C LYS A 83 -10.28 -6.83 -12.87
N GLY A 84 -10.97 -7.83 -12.33
CA GLY A 84 -10.95 -9.18 -12.87
C GLY A 84 -9.84 -10.07 -12.33
N GLN A 85 -9.00 -9.58 -11.43
CA GLN A 85 -7.88 -10.34 -10.86
C GLN A 85 -8.25 -10.91 -9.49
N GLU A 86 -9.20 -11.84 -9.47
CA GLU A 86 -9.69 -12.42 -8.22
C GLU A 86 -8.60 -13.18 -7.44
N GLN A 87 -7.62 -13.77 -8.15
CA GLN A 87 -6.51 -14.46 -7.50
C GLN A 87 -5.67 -13.51 -6.65
N ASP A 88 -5.57 -12.23 -7.05
CA ASP A 88 -4.82 -11.22 -6.31
C ASP A 88 -5.41 -11.00 -4.92
N LYS A 89 -6.73 -11.03 -4.81
CA LYS A 89 -7.42 -10.91 -3.53
C LYS A 89 -7.04 -12.06 -2.61
N ILE A 90 -7.16 -13.28 -3.11
CA ILE A 90 -6.88 -14.50 -2.33
C ILE A 90 -5.43 -14.49 -1.89
N ARG A 91 -4.51 -14.21 -2.81
CA ARG A 91 -3.09 -14.19 -2.52
C ARG A 91 -2.74 -13.12 -1.49
N GLY A 92 -3.26 -11.90 -1.67
CA GLY A 92 -2.99 -10.79 -0.75
C GLY A 92 -3.43 -11.09 0.66
N LEU A 93 -4.66 -11.58 0.84
CA LEU A 93 -5.18 -11.92 2.15
C LEU A 93 -4.41 -13.08 2.78
N SER A 94 -3.95 -14.05 1.97
CA SER A 94 -3.17 -15.19 2.46
C SER A 94 -1.80 -14.80 2.99
N ILE A 95 -1.18 -13.76 2.44
CA ILE A 95 0.17 -13.33 2.85
C ILE A 95 0.15 -12.20 3.89
N GLY A 96 -1.03 -11.80 4.34
CA GLY A 96 -1.14 -10.88 5.46
C GLY A 96 -1.80 -9.53 5.21
N ALA A 97 -2.34 -9.28 4.02
CA ALA A 97 -3.13 -8.07 3.79
C ALA A 97 -4.46 -8.15 4.55
N ASP A 98 -4.94 -7.02 5.03
CA ASP A 98 -6.21 -6.96 5.76
C ASP A 98 -7.40 -6.83 4.83
N ASP A 99 -7.19 -6.23 3.66
CA ASP A 99 -8.27 -6.02 2.68
C ASP A 99 -7.66 -5.76 1.30
N TYR A 100 -8.52 -5.63 0.31
CA TYR A 100 -8.12 -5.29 -1.03
C TYR A 100 -9.12 -4.35 -1.67
N MET A 101 -8.68 -3.60 -2.68
CA MET A 101 -9.55 -2.76 -3.50
C MET A 101 -9.24 -3.01 -4.96
N THR A 102 -10.28 -2.98 -5.80
CA THR A 102 -10.14 -3.19 -7.23
C THR A 102 -10.12 -1.84 -7.96
N LYS A 103 -9.19 -1.68 -8.89
CA LYS A 103 -9.16 -0.51 -9.77
C LYS A 103 -10.15 -0.72 -10.92
N PRO A 104 -10.79 0.34 -11.43
CA PRO A 104 -10.84 1.71 -10.90
C PRO A 104 -11.75 1.83 -9.68
N PHE A 105 -11.46 2.80 -8.87
CA PHE A 105 -12.23 3.04 -7.64
C PHE A 105 -12.56 4.51 -7.46
#